data_ae15bd3ccad312cef5a277d065ac3c28
#
_entry.id   ae15bd3ccad312cef5a277d065ac3c28
#
_cell.length_a   1.000
_cell.length_b   1.000
_cell.length_c   1.000
_cell.angle_alpha   90.00
_cell.angle_beta   90.00
_cell.angle_gamma   90.00
#
_symmetry.space_group_name_H-M   'P 1'
#
loop_
_entity.id
_entity.type
_entity.pdbx_description
1 polymer ?
#
loop_
_entity_poly.entity_id
_entity_poly.type
_entity_poly.pdbx_seq_one_letter_code
_entity_poly.pdbx_strand_id
1 'polypeptide(L)'
;MAHPRRFRFGVQLNQAFEGCTWTESVRELETLGYSTLFVPDHVDSGMGPLTAMAAAVTATTTLKVAPLVLDCDFRHPAIVARELATIDLLSEGRIEVGLGAGWKAVDYTQTGIPMDRPGVRVDRMIEHAHVMKALFAGEPVDFTGEHYDITG
;
A
#
# COMPACT_ATOMS: atom_id res chain seq x y z
N MET A 1 -27.48 5.53 -23.02
CA MET A 1 -27.78 4.83 -21.76
C MET A 1 -26.70 5.20 -20.76
N ALA A 2 -27.04 5.55 -19.51
CA ALA A 2 -26.08 5.82 -18.47
C ALA A 2 -25.32 4.53 -18.12
N HIS A 3 -24.00 4.60 -17.87
CA HIS A 3 -23.19 3.45 -17.47
C HIS A 3 -23.71 2.96 -16.10
N PRO A 4 -23.93 1.64 -15.90
CA PRO A 4 -24.54 1.13 -14.68
C PRO A 4 -23.65 1.24 -13.43
N ARG A 5 -22.36 1.52 -13.59
CA ARG A 5 -21.41 1.73 -12.49
C ARG A 5 -21.04 3.21 -12.40
N ARG A 6 -21.08 3.73 -11.19
CA ARG A 6 -20.58 5.09 -10.92
C ARG A 6 -19.06 5.12 -11.03
N PHE A 7 -18.50 6.18 -11.61
CA PHE A 7 -17.06 6.43 -11.54
C PHE A 7 -16.66 6.71 -10.09
N ARG A 8 -15.49 6.21 -9.72
CA ARG A 8 -14.81 6.54 -8.46
C ARG A 8 -13.56 7.35 -8.82
N PHE A 9 -13.34 8.41 -8.10
CA PHE A 9 -12.15 9.24 -8.27
C PHE A 9 -11.27 9.08 -7.05
N GLY A 10 -10.00 8.75 -7.27
CA GLY A 10 -8.97 8.73 -6.25
C GLY A 10 -7.98 9.88 -6.45
N VAL A 11 -7.24 10.20 -5.42
CA VAL A 11 -6.20 11.21 -5.43
C VAL A 11 -4.94 10.66 -4.80
N GLN A 12 -3.78 10.99 -5.36
CA GLN A 12 -2.50 10.63 -4.78
C GLN A 12 -1.93 11.81 -3.99
N LEU A 13 -1.61 11.58 -2.71
CA LEU A 13 -0.85 12.52 -1.89
C LEU A 13 0.35 11.81 -1.25
N ASN A 14 1.47 12.49 -1.20
CA ASN A 14 2.68 12.08 -0.48
C ASN A 14 2.98 12.97 0.75
N GLN A 15 2.23 14.06 0.93
CA GLN A 15 2.31 15.00 2.04
C GLN A 15 0.99 15.74 2.23
N ALA A 16 0.82 16.41 3.35
CA ALA A 16 -0.33 17.28 3.61
C ALA A 16 -0.40 18.45 2.62
N PHE A 17 -1.58 19.03 2.45
CA PHE A 17 -1.75 20.29 1.72
C PHE A 17 -0.98 21.42 2.40
N GLU A 18 -0.58 22.42 1.63
CA GLU A 18 0.12 23.57 2.16
C GLU A 18 -0.68 24.27 3.27
N GLY A 19 -0.04 24.47 4.42
CA GLY A 19 -0.67 25.09 5.58
C GLY A 19 -1.63 24.20 6.38
N CYS A 20 -1.80 22.93 6.00
CA CYS A 20 -2.67 21.98 6.68
C CYS A 20 -1.89 20.85 7.35
N THR A 21 -2.48 20.25 8.38
CA THR A 21 -2.04 18.95 8.90
C THR A 21 -2.48 17.81 7.97
N TRP A 22 -1.88 16.63 8.13
CA TRP A 22 -2.33 15.43 7.40
C TRP A 22 -3.81 15.11 7.65
N THR A 23 -4.23 15.20 8.92
CA THR A 23 -5.62 14.98 9.32
C THR A 23 -6.59 15.93 8.64
N GLU A 24 -6.26 17.22 8.56
CA GLU A 24 -7.09 18.21 7.85
C GLU A 24 -7.16 17.91 6.36
N SER A 25 -6.02 17.61 5.73
CA SER A 25 -5.95 17.29 4.30
C SER A 25 -6.82 16.08 3.93
N VAL A 26 -6.75 14.97 4.69
CA VAL A 26 -7.53 13.77 4.37
C VAL A 26 -9.02 13.95 4.62
N ARG A 27 -9.41 14.75 5.61
CA ARG A 27 -10.82 15.11 5.84
C ARG A 27 -11.36 15.99 4.73
N GLU A 28 -10.55 16.89 4.19
CA GLU A 28 -10.93 17.68 3.02
C GLU A 28 -11.15 16.80 1.79
N LEU A 29 -10.28 15.81 1.53
CA LEU A 29 -10.48 14.85 0.44
C LEU A 29 -11.81 14.09 0.58
N GLU A 30 -12.13 13.64 1.79
CA GLU A 30 -13.41 12.97 2.06
C GLU A 30 -14.60 13.92 1.79
N THR A 31 -14.51 15.16 2.24
CA THR A 31 -15.54 16.19 2.02
C THR A 31 -15.73 16.52 0.54
N LEU A 32 -14.66 16.55 -0.24
CA LEU A 32 -14.67 16.75 -1.69
C LEU A 32 -15.24 15.54 -2.46
N GLY A 33 -15.47 14.40 -1.79
CA GLY A 33 -16.08 13.22 -2.38
C GLY A 33 -15.12 12.31 -3.12
N TYR A 34 -13.81 12.41 -2.86
CA TYR A 34 -12.87 11.40 -3.33
C TYR A 34 -13.15 10.05 -2.68
N SER A 35 -13.07 8.98 -3.47
CA SER A 35 -13.35 7.63 -3.00
C SER A 35 -12.14 6.97 -2.36
N THR A 36 -10.93 7.31 -2.80
CA THR A 36 -9.70 6.65 -2.39
C THR A 36 -8.55 7.64 -2.33
N LEU A 37 -7.83 7.64 -1.21
CA LEU A 37 -6.52 8.26 -1.06
C LEU A 37 -5.43 7.24 -1.43
N PHE A 38 -4.58 7.60 -2.37
CA PHE A 38 -3.39 6.83 -2.73
C PHE A 38 -2.15 7.45 -2.12
N VAL A 39 -1.29 6.63 -1.49
CA VAL A 39 -0.01 7.05 -0.92
C VAL A 39 1.12 6.31 -1.64
N PRO A 40 2.06 7.00 -2.29
CA PRO A 40 3.19 6.38 -2.96
C PRO A 40 4.22 5.86 -1.95
N ASP A 41 5.03 4.89 -2.38
CA ASP A 41 6.07 4.25 -1.56
C ASP A 41 7.46 4.60 -2.12
N HIS A 42 7.86 5.85 -1.94
CA HIS A 42 9.21 6.33 -2.27
C HIS A 42 9.93 6.76 -1.00
N VAL A 43 11.25 6.49 -0.93
CA VAL A 43 12.05 6.84 0.25
C VAL A 43 12.68 8.22 0.16
N ASP A 44 12.79 8.78 -1.03
CA ASP A 44 13.38 10.11 -1.26
C ASP A 44 12.41 11.27 -1.01
N SER A 45 11.12 10.99 -0.85
CA SER A 45 10.11 12.03 -0.70
C SER A 45 8.81 11.52 -0.08
N GLY A 46 8.19 12.38 0.73
CA GLY A 46 6.87 12.13 1.30
C GLY A 46 6.86 11.28 2.57
N MET A 47 5.69 10.83 2.94
CA MET A 47 5.44 10.04 4.14
C MET A 47 5.49 8.54 3.83
N GLY A 48 5.92 7.72 4.82
CA GLY A 48 5.82 6.27 4.72
C GLY A 48 4.35 5.82 4.56
N PRO A 49 4.00 5.05 3.52
CA PRO A 49 2.62 4.82 3.11
C PRO A 49 1.78 4.15 4.21
N LEU A 50 2.28 3.12 4.87
CA LEU A 50 1.51 2.39 5.88
C LEU A 50 1.12 3.28 7.07
N THR A 51 2.05 4.10 7.55
CA THR A 51 1.81 5.04 8.65
C THR A 51 0.84 6.14 8.24
N ALA A 52 1.02 6.71 7.04
CA ALA A 52 0.14 7.75 6.52
C ALA A 52 -1.29 7.23 6.30
N MET A 53 -1.45 6.01 5.79
CA MET A 53 -2.73 5.34 5.62
C MET A 53 -3.42 5.06 6.97
N ALA A 54 -2.69 4.55 7.97
CA ALA A 54 -3.22 4.31 9.31
C ALA A 54 -3.75 5.62 9.94
N ALA A 55 -3.01 6.71 9.80
CA ALA A 55 -3.45 8.03 10.27
C ALA A 55 -4.68 8.55 9.50
N ALA A 56 -4.75 8.31 8.18
CA ALA A 56 -5.86 8.74 7.35
C ALA A 56 -7.17 8.01 7.69
N VAL A 57 -7.13 6.69 7.88
CA VAL A 57 -8.36 5.91 8.19
C VAL A 57 -8.94 6.26 9.57
N THR A 58 -8.10 6.63 10.54
CA THR A 58 -8.58 7.07 11.85
C THR A 58 -9.15 8.50 11.84
N ALA A 59 -8.80 9.30 10.84
CA ALA A 59 -9.25 10.67 10.67
C ALA A 59 -10.50 10.82 9.81
N THR A 60 -10.89 9.77 9.08
CA THR A 60 -11.99 9.74 8.09
C THR A 60 -12.96 8.60 8.37
N THR A 61 -14.14 8.61 7.72
CA THR A 61 -15.21 7.64 7.95
C THR A 61 -15.55 6.79 6.72
N THR A 62 -15.35 7.30 5.53
CA THR A 62 -15.74 6.67 4.25
C THR A 62 -14.59 6.57 3.25
N LEU A 63 -13.58 7.44 3.40
CA LEU A 63 -12.43 7.49 2.49
C LEU A 63 -11.67 6.17 2.57
N LYS A 64 -11.50 5.51 1.43
CA LYS A 64 -10.60 4.36 1.31
C LYS A 64 -9.16 4.82 1.22
N VAL A 65 -8.26 3.94 1.62
CA VAL A 65 -6.81 4.18 1.50
C VAL A 65 -6.14 3.04 0.74
N ALA A 66 -5.15 3.37 -0.05
CA ALA A 66 -4.35 2.39 -0.79
C ALA A 66 -2.91 2.89 -0.96
N PRO A 67 -1.92 2.01 -0.93
CA PRO A 67 -0.61 2.37 -1.48
C PRO A 67 -0.70 2.36 -3.02
N LEU A 68 0.00 3.27 -3.66
CA LEU A 68 0.10 3.30 -5.12
C LEU A 68 1.56 3.53 -5.54
N VAL A 69 2.32 2.47 -5.51
CA VAL A 69 2.09 1.11 -5.01
C VAL A 69 3.15 0.76 -3.98
N LEU A 70 2.94 -0.28 -3.12
CA LEU A 70 4.02 -0.78 -2.25
C LEU A 70 5.09 -1.45 -3.11
N ASP A 71 6.35 -1.06 -2.88
CA ASP A 71 7.49 -1.76 -3.45
C ASP A 71 7.75 -3.06 -2.66
N CYS A 72 7.64 -4.19 -3.36
CA CYS A 72 7.80 -5.52 -2.76
C CYS A 72 9.22 -5.79 -2.27
N ASP A 73 10.21 -5.03 -2.76
CA ASP A 73 11.60 -5.17 -2.34
C ASP A 73 11.90 -4.52 -0.99
N PHE A 74 11.04 -3.61 -0.51
CA PHE A 74 11.30 -2.86 0.72
C PHE A 74 10.82 -3.57 1.99
N ARG A 75 9.96 -4.58 1.87
CA ARG A 75 9.33 -5.22 3.04
C ARG A 75 9.06 -6.70 2.80
N HIS A 76 9.18 -7.49 3.86
CA HIS A 76 8.81 -8.90 3.81
C HIS A 76 7.29 -9.08 3.74
N PRO A 77 6.73 -9.96 2.87
CA PRO A 77 5.29 -10.10 2.66
C PRO A 77 4.49 -10.41 3.92
N ALA A 78 5.01 -11.23 4.83
CA ALA A 78 4.33 -11.56 6.07
C ALA A 78 4.19 -10.34 7.00
N ILE A 79 5.21 -9.47 7.06
CA ILE A 79 5.15 -8.24 7.85
C ILE A 79 4.16 -7.26 7.23
N VAL A 80 4.23 -7.07 5.91
CA VAL A 80 3.31 -6.19 5.19
C VAL A 80 1.86 -6.67 5.32
N ALA A 81 1.60 -7.97 5.16
CA ALA A 81 0.26 -8.51 5.32
C ALA A 81 -0.31 -8.22 6.71
N ARG A 82 0.48 -8.37 7.77
CA ARG A 82 0.09 -8.04 9.14
C ARG A 82 -0.25 -6.56 9.31
N GLU A 83 0.59 -5.66 8.78
CA GLU A 83 0.35 -4.22 8.87
C GLU A 83 -0.91 -3.80 8.11
N LEU A 84 -1.10 -4.32 6.89
CA LEU A 84 -2.27 -4.05 6.08
C LEU A 84 -3.56 -4.60 6.71
N ALA A 85 -3.53 -5.81 7.28
CA ALA A 85 -4.66 -6.36 8.02
C ALA A 85 -5.00 -5.51 9.26
N THR A 86 -3.99 -4.94 9.92
CA THR A 86 -4.21 -4.02 11.04
C THR A 86 -4.91 -2.74 10.57
N ILE A 87 -4.47 -2.16 9.45
CA ILE A 87 -5.12 -0.96 8.88
C ILE A 87 -6.54 -1.29 8.41
N ASP A 88 -6.77 -2.47 7.85
CA ASP A 88 -8.11 -2.94 7.44
C ASP A 88 -9.05 -3.02 8.64
N LEU A 89 -8.60 -3.62 9.74
CA LEU A 89 -9.35 -3.69 10.99
C LEU A 89 -9.66 -2.29 11.56
N LEU A 90 -8.68 -1.39 11.60
CA LEU A 90 -8.84 -0.02 12.09
C LEU A 90 -9.77 0.81 11.21
N SER A 91 -9.86 0.47 9.93
CA SER A 91 -10.67 1.19 8.94
C SER A 91 -12.04 0.57 8.69
N GLU A 92 -12.37 -0.56 9.32
CA GLU A 92 -13.60 -1.32 9.04
C GLU A 92 -13.73 -1.70 7.55
N GLY A 93 -12.62 -2.19 6.95
CA GLY A 93 -12.61 -2.70 5.57
C GLY A 93 -12.42 -1.63 4.48
N ARG A 94 -11.77 -0.50 4.79
CA ARG A 94 -11.54 0.59 3.83
C ARG A 94 -10.16 0.60 3.19
N ILE A 95 -9.42 -0.52 3.23
CA ILE A 95 -8.12 -0.63 2.57
C ILE A 95 -8.24 -1.25 1.18
N GLU A 96 -7.47 -0.75 0.24
CA GLU A 96 -7.19 -1.40 -1.04
C GLU A 96 -5.66 -1.56 -1.14
N VAL A 97 -5.17 -2.59 -1.84
CA VAL A 97 -3.73 -2.88 -1.87
C VAL A 97 -3.20 -2.89 -3.30
N GLY A 98 -2.24 -2.02 -3.56
CA GLY A 98 -1.44 -2.02 -4.79
C GLY A 98 -0.01 -2.48 -4.51
N LEU A 99 0.49 -3.44 -5.30
CA LEU A 99 1.85 -3.96 -5.23
C LEU A 99 2.62 -3.63 -6.50
N GLY A 100 3.91 -3.39 -6.36
CA GLY A 100 4.83 -3.11 -7.46
C GLY A 100 6.18 -3.80 -7.28
N ALA A 101 6.86 -4.04 -8.40
CA ALA A 101 8.17 -4.68 -8.45
C ALA A 101 9.34 -3.68 -8.33
N GLY A 102 9.08 -2.45 -7.94
CA GLY A 102 10.10 -1.40 -7.90
C GLY A 102 10.55 -0.91 -9.29
N TRP A 103 10.91 0.35 -9.39
CA TRP A 103 11.40 0.93 -10.65
C TRP A 103 12.38 2.08 -10.46
N LYS A 104 12.32 2.77 -9.34
CA LYS A 104 13.03 4.04 -9.11
C LYS A 104 14.40 3.77 -8.47
N ALA A 105 15.44 3.77 -9.29
CA ALA A 105 16.80 3.41 -8.87
C ALA A 105 17.32 4.21 -7.66
N VAL A 106 16.87 5.46 -7.48
CA VAL A 106 17.31 6.29 -6.34
C VAL A 106 16.83 5.73 -5.00
N ASP A 107 15.65 5.13 -4.94
CA ASP A 107 15.13 4.51 -3.72
C ASP A 107 16.05 3.38 -3.24
N TYR A 108 16.52 2.55 -4.19
CA TYR A 108 17.45 1.45 -3.92
C TYR A 108 18.83 1.98 -3.49
N THR A 109 19.33 3.01 -4.18
CA THR A 109 20.63 3.60 -3.85
C THR A 109 20.64 4.21 -2.45
N GLN A 110 19.57 4.89 -2.06
CA GLN A 110 19.50 5.54 -0.76
C GLN A 110 19.27 4.57 0.40
N THR A 111 18.58 3.46 0.16
CA THR A 111 18.33 2.43 1.18
C THR A 111 19.42 1.39 1.30
N GLY A 112 20.27 1.25 0.27
CA GLY A 112 21.23 0.17 0.16
C GLY A 112 20.63 -1.19 -0.16
N ILE A 113 19.33 -1.24 -0.47
CA ILE A 113 18.66 -2.46 -0.96
C ILE A 113 19.17 -2.77 -2.37
N PRO A 114 19.58 -4.01 -2.69
CA PRO A 114 20.02 -4.36 -4.03
C PRO A 114 18.89 -4.23 -5.06
N MET A 115 19.15 -3.52 -6.15
CA MET A 115 18.22 -3.44 -7.27
C MET A 115 18.50 -4.56 -8.27
N ASP A 116 17.84 -5.68 -8.11
CA ASP A 116 17.95 -6.82 -9.01
C ASP A 116 17.44 -6.51 -10.43
N ARG A 117 17.73 -7.42 -11.38
CA ARG A 117 17.20 -7.34 -12.75
C ARG A 117 15.66 -7.30 -12.72
N PRO A 118 15.00 -6.62 -13.67
CA PRO A 118 13.54 -6.49 -13.69
C PRO A 118 12.77 -7.81 -13.58
N GLY A 119 13.23 -8.88 -14.27
CA GLY A 119 12.60 -10.20 -14.20
C GLY A 119 12.59 -10.76 -12.77
N VAL A 120 13.74 -10.71 -12.07
CA VAL A 120 13.85 -11.18 -10.67
C VAL A 120 12.90 -10.41 -9.75
N ARG A 121 12.80 -9.09 -9.91
CA ARG A 121 11.89 -8.27 -9.12
C ARG A 121 10.41 -8.58 -9.38
N VAL A 122 10.06 -8.85 -10.65
CA VAL A 122 8.70 -9.28 -11.01
C VAL A 122 8.38 -10.65 -10.43
N ASP A 123 9.29 -11.62 -10.52
CA ASP A 123 9.11 -12.95 -9.94
C ASP A 123 8.93 -12.86 -8.42
N ARG A 124 9.74 -12.05 -7.74
CA ARG A 124 9.61 -11.75 -6.31
C ARG A 124 8.25 -11.12 -5.97
N MET A 125 7.79 -10.16 -6.76
CA MET A 125 6.46 -9.54 -6.58
C MET A 125 5.34 -10.56 -6.73
N ILE A 126 5.44 -11.51 -7.64
CA ILE A 126 4.45 -12.57 -7.84
C ILE A 126 4.38 -13.47 -6.59
N GLU A 127 5.53 -13.92 -6.08
CA GLU A 127 5.58 -14.70 -4.83
C GLU A 127 5.07 -13.88 -3.62
N HIS A 128 5.46 -12.61 -3.52
CA HIS A 128 4.99 -11.68 -2.50
C HIS A 128 3.44 -11.62 -2.49
N ALA A 129 2.85 -11.46 -3.67
CA ALA A 129 1.39 -11.41 -3.81
C ALA A 129 0.72 -12.75 -3.42
N HIS A 130 1.33 -13.88 -3.78
CA HIS A 130 0.84 -15.20 -3.39
C HIS A 130 0.85 -15.40 -1.88
N VAL A 131 1.97 -15.08 -1.22
CA VAL A 131 2.10 -15.17 0.24
C VAL A 131 1.08 -14.27 0.94
N MET A 132 0.96 -13.00 0.52
CA MET A 132 -0.02 -12.09 1.11
C MET A 132 -1.46 -12.58 0.96
N LYS A 133 -1.83 -13.08 -0.23
CA LYS A 133 -3.18 -13.62 -0.46
C LYS A 133 -3.46 -14.83 0.42
N ALA A 134 -2.48 -15.71 0.62
CA ALA A 134 -2.63 -16.86 1.49
C ALA A 134 -2.82 -16.41 2.95
N LEU A 135 -1.99 -15.47 3.44
CA LEU A 135 -2.11 -14.93 4.80
C LEU A 135 -3.44 -14.22 5.06
N PHE A 136 -4.00 -13.52 4.06
CA PHE A 136 -5.30 -12.87 4.17
C PHE A 136 -6.48 -13.86 4.18
N ALA A 137 -6.26 -15.12 3.81
CA ALA A 137 -7.29 -16.15 3.93
C ALA A 137 -7.54 -16.60 5.39
N GLY A 138 -6.61 -16.27 6.32
CA GLY A 138 -6.76 -16.51 7.75
C GLY A 138 -6.43 -17.93 8.20
N GLU A 139 -5.84 -18.74 7.34
CA GLU A 139 -5.37 -20.10 7.65
C GLU A 139 -3.83 -20.11 7.81
N PRO A 140 -3.25 -21.10 8.51
CA PRO A 140 -1.80 -21.31 8.53
C PRO A 140 -1.24 -21.42 7.11
N VAL A 141 -0.10 -20.79 6.85
CA VAL A 141 0.49 -20.72 5.52
C VAL A 141 1.85 -21.39 5.49
N ASP A 142 1.96 -22.46 4.72
CA ASP A 142 3.23 -23.05 4.30
C ASP A 142 3.48 -22.66 2.84
N PHE A 143 4.54 -21.92 2.58
CA PHE A 143 4.93 -21.49 1.25
C PHE A 143 6.43 -21.62 1.08
N THR A 144 6.88 -22.32 0.03
CA THR A 144 8.27 -22.42 -0.36
C THR A 144 8.43 -21.98 -1.80
N GLY A 145 9.16 -20.89 -2.02
CA GLY A 145 9.44 -20.28 -3.33
C GLY A 145 10.91 -20.03 -3.53
N GLU A 146 11.25 -19.27 -4.56
CA GLU A 146 12.62 -18.84 -4.83
C GLU A 146 13.02 -17.66 -3.93
N HIS A 147 12.07 -16.83 -3.55
CA HIS A 147 12.30 -15.57 -2.83
C HIS A 147 11.81 -15.60 -1.39
N TYR A 148 10.81 -16.42 -1.08
CA TYR A 148 10.23 -16.50 0.26
C TYR A 148 10.03 -17.94 0.70
N ASP A 149 10.25 -18.17 2.01
CA ASP A 149 9.99 -19.43 2.69
C ASP A 149 9.22 -19.09 3.99
N ILE A 150 7.97 -19.55 4.09
CA ILE A 150 7.05 -19.23 5.18
C ILE A 150 6.54 -20.54 5.77
N THR A 151 6.52 -20.65 7.09
CA THR A 151 6.02 -21.84 7.79
C THR A 151 5.12 -21.44 8.95
N GLY A 152 3.86 -21.97 8.97
CA GLY A 152 2.90 -21.86 10.09
C GLY A 152 1.89 -20.76 9.99
#